data_5a9552c502287b02535426114b8da8ab
#
_entry.id   5a9552c502287b02535426114b8da8ab
#
_cell.length_a   1.000
_cell.length_b   1.000
_cell.length_c   1.000
_cell.angle_alpha   90.00
_cell.angle_beta   90.00
_cell.angle_gamma   90.00
#
_symmetry.space_group_name_H-M   'P 1'
#
loop_
_entity.id
_entity.type
_entity.pdbx_description
1 polymer ?
#
loop_
_entity_poly.entity_id
_entity_poly.type
_entity_poly.pdbx_seq_one_letter_code
_entity_poly.pdbx_strand_id
1 'polypeptide(L)'
;MRRIVVLSIAVALAWFGGAPAQAKDLAHVTLVQSSLSFNFVPLMIAQTEGYFKDEGIALDVVLAGGGPKAMTGLVGGGGQFSASVLFDGVMAHRRGLDDVRALATLSLFQGPMAVRADLAKQRGLALDKPLKDRLLAMKGLRMGITTPGATSDLFMRYLFRSVGMDPDHDLEIVPLGGVSNQVAAIRGGRVDGCSCLPPVDVLTNREGLTVDVIDRLKDIPQLAGVSYGTLYGLASYNKAHPDIANAMARAVTRATMLIARDPAAAKRATRPFLKEMDDATYDAAWQTYLPAFPTSPDITEASFAKELEFEKSVLPAKDSASVSYADAVDASFVRKAMQELAH
;
A
#
# COMPACT_ATOMS: atom_id res chain seq x y z
N MET A 1 71.01 -62.34 -10.10
CA MET A 1 69.55 -62.37 -10.28
C MET A 1 68.92 -61.45 -9.22
N ARG A 2 68.60 -60.19 -9.54
CA ARG A 2 67.94 -59.25 -8.65
C ARG A 2 66.45 -59.19 -9.01
N ARG A 3 65.57 -59.57 -8.10
CA ARG A 3 64.12 -59.42 -8.24
C ARG A 3 63.71 -58.06 -7.82
N ILE A 4 63.13 -57.30 -8.75
CA ILE A 4 62.49 -56.02 -8.51
C ILE A 4 61.04 -56.33 -8.11
N VAL A 5 60.69 -55.84 -6.89
CA VAL A 5 59.30 -55.90 -6.42
C VAL A 5 58.69 -54.50 -6.74
N VAL A 6 57.71 -54.50 -7.62
CA VAL A 6 56.95 -53.28 -7.96
C VAL A 6 55.73 -53.19 -6.97
N LEU A 7 55.76 -52.19 -6.14
CA LEU A 7 54.69 -51.85 -5.19
C LEU A 7 53.70 -50.93 -5.89
N SER A 8 52.50 -51.48 -6.24
CA SER A 8 51.41 -50.70 -6.83
C SER A 8 50.64 -50.00 -5.72
N ILE A 9 50.70 -48.68 -5.62
CA ILE A 9 49.89 -47.86 -4.76
C ILE A 9 48.59 -47.54 -5.50
N ALA A 10 47.48 -48.12 -5.05
CA ALA A 10 46.12 -47.78 -5.49
C ALA A 10 45.65 -46.53 -4.75
N VAL A 11 45.57 -45.38 -5.46
CA VAL A 11 44.95 -44.16 -4.94
C VAL A 11 43.45 -44.27 -5.10
N ALA A 12 42.72 -44.46 -4.00
CA ALA A 12 41.26 -44.40 -3.95
C ALA A 12 40.81 -42.93 -3.98
N LEU A 13 40.38 -42.43 -5.13
CA LEU A 13 39.65 -41.15 -5.22
C LEU A 13 38.26 -41.31 -4.58
N ALA A 14 38.08 -40.85 -3.37
CA ALA A 14 36.78 -40.68 -2.75
C ALA A 14 36.02 -39.54 -3.49
N TRP A 15 35.10 -39.88 -4.36
CA TRP A 15 34.15 -38.93 -4.92
C TRP A 15 33.18 -38.51 -3.79
N PHE A 16 33.39 -37.32 -3.24
CA PHE A 16 32.36 -36.64 -2.50
C PHE A 16 31.28 -36.19 -3.49
N GLY A 17 30.33 -37.07 -3.73
CA GLY A 17 29.10 -36.75 -4.42
C GLY A 17 28.28 -35.80 -3.55
N GLY A 18 28.49 -34.48 -3.69
CA GLY A 18 27.53 -33.53 -3.20
C GLY A 18 26.19 -33.79 -3.89
N ALA A 19 25.19 -34.25 -3.15
CA ALA A 19 23.82 -34.32 -3.67
C ALA A 19 23.48 -32.92 -4.23
N PRO A 20 22.95 -32.81 -5.46
CA PRO A 20 22.48 -31.53 -5.95
C PRO A 20 21.45 -31.01 -4.95
N ALA A 21 21.66 -29.81 -4.44
CA ALA A 21 20.65 -29.09 -3.67
C ALA A 21 19.41 -29.04 -4.54
N GLN A 22 18.40 -29.84 -4.21
CA GLN A 22 17.14 -29.87 -4.95
C GLN A 22 16.56 -28.48 -4.83
N ALA A 23 16.50 -27.74 -5.95
CA ALA A 23 15.84 -26.44 -5.99
C ALA A 23 14.41 -26.67 -5.47
N LYS A 24 14.10 -26.08 -4.31
CA LYS A 24 12.77 -26.19 -3.74
C LYS A 24 11.80 -25.55 -4.73
N ASP A 25 10.85 -26.30 -5.26
CA ASP A 25 9.83 -25.75 -6.13
C ASP A 25 9.13 -24.59 -5.41
N LEU A 26 9.11 -23.43 -6.06
CA LEU A 26 8.48 -22.24 -5.49
C LEU A 26 6.96 -22.41 -5.52
N ALA A 27 6.29 -22.07 -4.43
CA ALA A 27 4.85 -22.00 -4.41
C ALA A 27 4.37 -20.81 -5.27
N HIS A 28 3.55 -21.07 -6.29
CA HIS A 28 2.95 -20.01 -7.09
C HIS A 28 1.85 -19.32 -6.28
N VAL A 29 1.99 -18.02 -6.08
CA VAL A 29 1.06 -17.18 -5.34
C VAL A 29 0.67 -15.98 -6.18
N THR A 30 -0.63 -15.78 -6.38
CA THR A 30 -1.18 -14.58 -7.02
C THR A 30 -1.61 -13.58 -5.96
N LEU A 31 -1.12 -12.34 -6.10
CA LEU A 31 -1.52 -11.18 -5.32
C LEU A 31 -2.38 -10.24 -6.18
N VAL A 32 -3.64 -10.04 -5.81
CA VAL A 32 -4.51 -9.06 -6.47
C VAL A 32 -4.30 -7.70 -5.81
N GLN A 33 -3.63 -6.78 -6.50
CA GLN A 33 -3.28 -5.47 -5.98
C GLN A 33 -4.19 -4.38 -6.55
N SER A 34 -4.69 -3.49 -5.70
CA SER A 34 -5.62 -2.43 -6.11
C SER A 34 -5.05 -1.46 -7.13
N SER A 35 -3.76 -1.09 -6.99
CA SER A 35 -3.06 -0.16 -7.88
C SER A 35 -1.55 -0.25 -7.71
N LEU A 36 -0.79 0.22 -8.69
CA LEU A 36 0.64 0.48 -8.52
C LEU A 36 0.80 1.89 -7.93
N SER A 37 1.14 1.99 -6.65
CA SER A 37 1.29 3.26 -5.94
C SER A 37 2.25 3.14 -4.76
N PHE A 38 2.66 4.28 -4.19
CA PHE A 38 3.51 4.34 -3.00
C PHE A 38 2.88 3.68 -1.75
N ASN A 39 1.57 3.44 -1.76
CA ASN A 39 0.92 2.70 -0.66
C ASN A 39 1.42 1.26 -0.50
N PHE A 40 2.07 0.70 -1.52
CA PHE A 40 2.48 -0.71 -1.57
C PHE A 40 3.99 -0.90 -1.74
N VAL A 41 4.79 0.08 -1.34
CA VAL A 41 6.27 0.05 -1.44
C VAL A 41 6.89 -1.19 -0.80
N PRO A 42 6.46 -1.69 0.37
CA PRO A 42 7.03 -2.93 0.92
C PRO A 42 6.91 -4.13 -0.01
N LEU A 43 5.82 -4.24 -0.80
CA LEU A 43 5.68 -5.32 -1.78
C LEU A 43 6.66 -5.18 -2.96
N MET A 44 6.89 -3.95 -3.42
CA MET A 44 7.87 -3.67 -4.48
C MET A 44 9.29 -4.03 -4.03
N ILE A 45 9.65 -3.64 -2.81
CA ILE A 45 10.93 -3.98 -2.20
C ILE A 45 11.09 -5.49 -2.08
N ALA A 46 10.09 -6.19 -1.53
CA ALA A 46 10.16 -7.63 -1.35
C ALA A 46 10.31 -8.39 -2.68
N GLN A 47 9.73 -7.87 -3.77
CA GLN A 47 9.93 -8.42 -5.12
C GLN A 47 11.34 -8.17 -5.63
N THR A 48 11.84 -6.93 -5.58
CA THR A 48 13.15 -6.56 -6.12
C THR A 48 14.30 -7.20 -5.34
N GLU A 49 14.21 -7.24 -4.01
CA GLU A 49 15.21 -7.85 -3.13
C GLU A 49 15.11 -9.39 -3.07
N GLY A 50 14.14 -9.97 -3.80
CA GLY A 50 13.97 -11.42 -3.87
C GLY A 50 13.42 -12.06 -2.59
N TYR A 51 12.88 -11.29 -1.64
CA TYR A 51 12.42 -11.82 -0.35
C TYR A 51 11.31 -12.86 -0.50
N PHE A 52 10.40 -12.70 -1.46
CA PHE A 52 9.39 -13.73 -1.74
C PHE A 52 10.04 -15.04 -2.21
N LYS A 53 11.03 -14.94 -3.09
CA LYS A 53 11.75 -16.11 -3.60
C LYS A 53 12.54 -16.82 -2.50
N ASP A 54 13.21 -16.06 -1.63
CA ASP A 54 13.92 -16.60 -0.46
C ASP A 54 12.99 -17.39 0.45
N GLU A 55 11.74 -16.93 0.57
CA GLU A 55 10.69 -17.57 1.36
C GLU A 55 9.98 -18.70 0.60
N GLY A 56 10.43 -19.07 -0.61
CA GLY A 56 9.87 -20.13 -1.41
C GLY A 56 8.62 -19.76 -2.20
N ILE A 57 8.39 -18.49 -2.48
CA ILE A 57 7.24 -17.98 -3.23
C ILE A 57 7.66 -17.44 -4.59
N ALA A 58 6.98 -17.91 -5.64
CA ALA A 58 6.92 -17.25 -6.95
C ALA A 58 5.66 -16.34 -6.96
N LEU A 59 5.86 -15.03 -6.81
CA LEU A 59 4.76 -14.08 -6.70
C LEU A 59 4.37 -13.51 -8.06
N ASP A 60 3.09 -13.67 -8.43
CA ASP A 60 2.45 -13.00 -9.56
C ASP A 60 1.56 -11.87 -9.05
N VAL A 61 1.70 -10.66 -9.61
CA VAL A 61 0.90 -9.49 -9.20
C VAL A 61 -0.07 -9.10 -10.31
N VAL A 62 -1.36 -9.08 -9.98
CA VAL A 62 -2.44 -8.66 -10.86
C VAL A 62 -3.01 -7.33 -10.38
N LEU A 63 -2.98 -6.29 -11.22
CA LEU A 63 -3.54 -4.98 -10.90
C LEU A 63 -5.04 -4.94 -11.18
N ALA A 64 -5.86 -4.74 -10.13
CA ALA A 64 -7.32 -4.76 -10.22
C ALA A 64 -7.93 -3.42 -10.66
N GLY A 65 -7.17 -2.30 -10.56
CA GLY A 65 -7.67 -0.96 -10.88
C GLY A 65 -8.64 -0.37 -9.86
N GLY A 66 -8.55 -0.80 -8.60
CA GLY A 66 -9.31 -0.24 -7.47
C GLY A 66 -9.45 -1.23 -6.30
N GLY A 67 -9.65 -0.69 -5.10
CA GLY A 67 -9.74 -1.47 -3.87
C GLY A 67 -10.89 -2.48 -3.84
N PRO A 68 -12.14 -2.06 -4.09
CA PRO A 68 -13.26 -3.00 -4.13
C PRO A 68 -13.08 -4.13 -5.14
N LYS A 69 -12.43 -3.87 -6.28
CA LYS A 69 -12.12 -4.90 -7.29
C LYS A 69 -11.05 -5.87 -6.79
N ALA A 70 -10.05 -5.37 -6.05
CA ALA A 70 -9.02 -6.23 -5.46
C ALA A 70 -9.62 -7.16 -4.40
N MET A 71 -10.53 -6.67 -3.55
CA MET A 71 -11.28 -7.50 -2.60
C MET A 71 -12.16 -8.55 -3.32
N THR A 72 -12.87 -8.16 -4.40
CA THR A 72 -13.64 -9.11 -5.22
C THR A 72 -12.72 -10.19 -5.82
N GLY A 73 -11.53 -9.81 -6.30
CA GLY A 73 -10.54 -10.75 -6.81
C GLY A 73 -10.07 -11.74 -5.75
N LEU A 74 -9.81 -11.29 -4.52
CA LEU A 74 -9.45 -12.16 -3.41
C LEU A 74 -10.55 -13.17 -3.07
N VAL A 75 -11.76 -12.67 -2.83
CA VAL A 75 -12.90 -13.51 -2.40
C VAL A 75 -13.36 -14.45 -3.55
N GLY A 76 -13.25 -13.99 -4.80
CA GLY A 76 -13.58 -14.76 -5.99
C GLY A 76 -12.51 -15.79 -6.40
N GLY A 77 -11.41 -15.93 -5.64
CA GLY A 77 -10.34 -16.88 -5.94
C GLY A 77 -9.42 -16.47 -7.09
N GLY A 78 -9.45 -15.19 -7.49
CA GLY A 78 -8.53 -14.64 -8.49
C GLY A 78 -7.09 -14.44 -7.97
N GLY A 79 -6.87 -14.61 -6.67
CA GLY A 79 -5.57 -14.63 -6.01
C GLY A 79 -5.68 -15.16 -4.59
N GLN A 80 -4.56 -15.63 -4.04
CA GLN A 80 -4.48 -16.13 -2.66
C GLN A 80 -4.38 -14.97 -1.66
N PHE A 81 -3.81 -13.85 -2.10
CA PHE A 81 -3.68 -12.64 -1.29
C PHE A 81 -4.16 -11.42 -2.07
N SER A 82 -4.42 -10.35 -1.33
CA SER A 82 -4.75 -9.05 -1.93
C SER A 82 -3.98 -7.94 -1.24
N ALA A 83 -3.71 -6.85 -1.98
CA ALA A 83 -3.18 -5.62 -1.43
C ALA A 83 -4.11 -4.45 -1.78
N SER A 84 -4.70 -3.86 -0.75
CA SER A 84 -5.61 -2.73 -0.87
C SER A 84 -5.47 -1.82 0.36
N VAL A 85 -6.46 -1.00 0.67
CA VAL A 85 -6.44 -0.15 1.87
C VAL A 85 -7.28 -0.77 2.99
N LEU A 86 -7.02 -0.40 4.25
CA LEU A 86 -7.68 -1.01 5.42
C LEU A 86 -9.20 -0.90 5.36
N PHE A 87 -9.70 0.24 4.90
CA PHE A 87 -11.11 0.49 4.63
C PHE A 87 -11.78 -0.61 3.80
N ASP A 88 -11.13 -1.10 2.74
CA ASP A 88 -11.73 -2.09 1.83
C ASP A 88 -12.02 -3.42 2.53
N GLY A 89 -11.14 -3.83 3.46
CA GLY A 89 -11.33 -5.03 4.28
C GLY A 89 -12.47 -4.87 5.29
N VAL A 90 -12.55 -3.73 5.96
CA VAL A 90 -13.66 -3.42 6.88
C VAL A 90 -14.99 -3.41 6.13
N MET A 91 -15.04 -2.81 4.94
CA MET A 91 -16.24 -2.83 4.09
C MET A 91 -16.58 -4.23 3.56
N ALA A 92 -15.60 -5.09 3.35
CA ALA A 92 -15.83 -6.50 3.02
C ALA A 92 -16.57 -7.20 4.15
N HIS A 93 -16.13 -7.05 5.41
CA HIS A 93 -16.82 -7.58 6.59
C HIS A 93 -18.26 -7.08 6.71
N ARG A 94 -18.51 -5.76 6.54
CA ARG A 94 -19.87 -5.19 6.56
C ARG A 94 -20.80 -5.76 5.50
N ARG A 95 -20.24 -6.33 4.44
CA ARG A 95 -20.99 -7.02 3.37
C ARG A 95 -21.11 -8.53 3.61
N GLY A 96 -20.71 -9.02 4.79
CA GLY A 96 -20.78 -10.44 5.15
C GLY A 96 -19.64 -11.29 4.57
N LEU A 97 -18.52 -10.67 4.17
CA LEU A 97 -17.32 -11.39 3.71
C LEU A 97 -16.38 -11.65 4.89
N ASP A 98 -16.87 -12.43 5.87
CA ASP A 98 -16.25 -12.61 7.18
C ASP A 98 -14.94 -13.43 7.15
N ASP A 99 -14.57 -13.99 6.02
CA ASP A 99 -13.32 -14.76 5.84
C ASP A 99 -12.10 -13.88 5.50
N VAL A 100 -12.31 -12.62 5.14
CA VAL A 100 -11.22 -11.68 4.82
C VAL A 100 -10.47 -11.30 6.09
N ARG A 101 -9.13 -11.35 6.05
CA ARG A 101 -8.24 -10.93 7.16
C ARG A 101 -7.20 -9.95 6.68
N ALA A 102 -7.08 -8.83 7.36
CA ALA A 102 -5.95 -7.92 7.22
C ALA A 102 -4.75 -8.50 7.95
N LEU A 103 -3.64 -8.70 7.26
CA LEU A 103 -2.46 -9.43 7.75
C LEU A 103 -1.30 -8.49 8.12
N ALA A 104 -1.10 -7.43 7.34
CA ALA A 104 0.03 -6.53 7.50
C ALA A 104 -0.29 -5.10 7.04
N THR A 105 0.26 -4.11 7.75
CA THR A 105 0.34 -2.72 7.31
C THR A 105 1.48 -2.56 6.29
N LEU A 106 1.19 -1.99 5.14
CA LEU A 106 2.16 -1.66 4.09
C LEU A 106 2.47 -0.17 4.03
N SER A 107 1.52 0.68 4.42
CA SER A 107 1.70 2.13 4.56
C SER A 107 0.72 2.70 5.59
N LEU A 108 1.03 3.90 6.08
CA LEU A 108 0.16 4.69 6.93
C LEU A 108 -0.63 5.69 6.08
N PHE A 109 -1.77 6.15 6.58
CA PHE A 109 -2.63 7.11 5.89
C PHE A 109 -1.92 8.45 5.68
N GLN A 110 -2.07 9.03 4.47
CA GLN A 110 -1.44 10.29 4.11
C GLN A 110 -2.42 11.35 3.62
N GLY A 111 -3.51 10.99 2.98
CA GLY A 111 -4.55 11.89 2.51
C GLY A 111 -4.07 13.04 1.62
N PRO A 112 -3.26 12.80 0.57
CA PRO A 112 -2.83 13.90 -0.29
C PRO A 112 -4.00 14.52 -1.03
N MET A 113 -4.04 15.86 -1.02
CA MET A 113 -5.00 16.64 -1.81
C MET A 113 -4.27 17.81 -2.45
N ALA A 114 -4.38 17.90 -3.77
CA ALA A 114 -3.71 18.95 -4.56
C ALA A 114 -4.70 19.63 -5.50
N VAL A 115 -4.49 20.92 -5.75
CA VAL A 115 -5.29 21.76 -6.64
C VAL A 115 -4.36 22.48 -7.62
N ARG A 116 -4.83 22.72 -8.83
CA ARG A 116 -4.09 23.47 -9.86
C ARG A 116 -3.54 24.78 -9.28
N ALA A 117 -2.26 25.03 -9.56
CA ALA A 117 -1.51 26.14 -8.97
C ALA A 117 -2.12 27.52 -9.29
N ASP A 118 -2.63 27.72 -10.52
CA ASP A 118 -3.31 28.93 -10.94
C ASP A 118 -4.60 29.19 -10.12
N LEU A 119 -5.42 28.15 -9.95
CA LEU A 119 -6.65 28.22 -9.14
C LEU A 119 -6.36 28.36 -7.66
N ALA A 120 -5.35 27.67 -7.15
CA ALA A 120 -4.94 27.78 -5.75
C ALA A 120 -4.50 29.21 -5.42
N LYS A 121 -3.72 29.84 -6.31
CA LYS A 121 -3.33 31.25 -6.17
C LYS A 121 -4.55 32.18 -6.25
N GLN A 122 -5.43 32.00 -7.24
CA GLN A 122 -6.63 32.82 -7.42
C GLN A 122 -7.56 32.75 -6.22
N ARG A 123 -7.70 31.59 -5.58
CA ARG A 123 -8.63 31.32 -4.49
C ARG A 123 -8.00 31.39 -3.09
N GLY A 124 -6.71 31.67 -3.00
CA GLY A 124 -6.00 31.82 -1.73
C GLY A 124 -5.86 30.51 -0.93
N LEU A 125 -5.59 29.39 -1.62
CA LEU A 125 -5.50 28.04 -1.01
C LEU A 125 -4.12 27.73 -0.38
N ALA A 126 -3.40 28.74 0.10
CA ALA A 126 -2.07 28.53 0.69
C ALA A 126 -2.16 27.79 2.04
N LEU A 127 -1.18 26.91 2.32
CA LEU A 127 -1.15 26.07 3.53
C LEU A 127 -1.02 26.85 4.86
N ASP A 128 -0.64 28.12 4.80
CA ASP A 128 -0.63 29.01 5.96
C ASP A 128 -2.02 29.53 6.38
N LYS A 129 -3.03 29.33 5.54
CA LYS A 129 -4.42 29.65 5.84
C LYS A 129 -5.09 28.54 6.66
N PRO A 130 -6.10 28.86 7.50
CA PRO A 130 -6.89 27.86 8.18
C PRO A 130 -7.49 26.83 7.20
N LEU A 131 -7.49 25.54 7.58
CA LEU A 131 -8.05 24.47 6.75
C LEU A 131 -9.48 24.77 6.29
N LYS A 132 -10.32 25.28 7.20
CA LYS A 132 -11.70 25.65 6.90
C LYS A 132 -11.79 26.63 5.74
N ASP A 133 -10.98 27.68 5.75
CA ASP A 133 -11.02 28.73 4.72
C ASP A 133 -10.56 28.19 3.35
N ARG A 134 -9.54 27.34 3.37
CA ARG A 134 -9.06 26.66 2.15
C ARG A 134 -10.14 25.76 1.55
N LEU A 135 -10.80 24.94 2.36
CA LEU A 135 -11.86 24.05 1.90
C LEU A 135 -13.07 24.82 1.35
N LEU A 136 -13.53 25.86 2.05
CA LEU A 136 -14.63 26.69 1.59
C LEU A 136 -14.32 27.37 0.25
N ALA A 137 -13.08 27.79 0.04
CA ALA A 137 -12.64 28.41 -1.21
C ALA A 137 -12.53 27.44 -2.39
N MET A 138 -12.61 26.12 -2.14
CA MET A 138 -12.63 25.09 -3.19
C MET A 138 -14.02 24.82 -3.78
N LYS A 139 -15.07 25.47 -3.31
CA LYS A 139 -16.43 25.31 -3.84
C LYS A 139 -16.48 25.49 -5.37
N GLY A 140 -17.17 24.60 -6.05
CA GLY A 140 -17.34 24.58 -7.50
C GLY A 140 -16.16 24.00 -8.27
N LEU A 141 -15.12 23.47 -7.60
CA LEU A 141 -14.01 22.80 -8.27
C LEU A 141 -14.38 21.38 -8.73
N ARG A 142 -13.79 20.97 -9.85
CA ARG A 142 -13.80 19.58 -10.34
C ARG A 142 -12.68 18.81 -9.66
N MET A 143 -13.06 17.92 -8.75
CA MET A 143 -12.11 17.17 -7.94
C MET A 143 -12.03 15.71 -8.33
N GLY A 144 -10.83 15.27 -8.71
CA GLY A 144 -10.55 13.89 -9.05
C GLY A 144 -10.49 12.97 -7.83
N ILE A 145 -11.04 11.77 -7.98
CA ILE A 145 -10.93 10.66 -7.03
C ILE A 145 -10.50 9.38 -7.76
N THR A 146 -10.15 8.32 -7.03
CA THR A 146 -9.91 7.01 -7.66
C THR A 146 -11.21 6.42 -8.17
N THR A 147 -12.12 6.04 -7.28
CA THR A 147 -13.44 5.50 -7.61
C THR A 147 -14.45 5.96 -6.55
N PRO A 148 -15.75 6.05 -6.88
CA PRO A 148 -16.79 6.35 -5.90
C PRO A 148 -16.78 5.33 -4.76
N GLY A 149 -16.86 5.82 -3.52
CA GLY A 149 -16.83 5.00 -2.30
C GLY A 149 -15.45 4.48 -1.90
N ALA A 150 -14.38 4.81 -2.66
CA ALA A 150 -13.01 4.54 -2.21
C ALA A 150 -12.57 5.59 -1.17
N THR A 151 -11.49 5.30 -0.43
CA THR A 151 -10.99 6.22 0.62
C THR A 151 -10.70 7.62 0.10
N SER A 152 -10.21 7.79 -1.14
CA SER A 152 -10.00 9.12 -1.74
C SER A 152 -11.29 9.94 -1.85
N ASP A 153 -12.42 9.30 -2.19
CA ASP A 153 -13.75 9.92 -2.23
C ASP A 153 -14.24 10.24 -0.81
N LEU A 154 -14.18 9.25 0.09
CA LEU A 154 -14.66 9.41 1.45
C LEU A 154 -13.86 10.43 2.25
N PHE A 155 -12.54 10.45 2.10
CA PHE A 155 -11.67 11.44 2.72
C PHE A 155 -11.99 12.86 2.26
N MET A 156 -12.17 13.05 0.97
CA MET A 156 -12.60 14.34 0.43
C MET A 156 -13.95 14.74 1.02
N ARG A 157 -14.94 13.87 0.99
CA ARG A 157 -16.27 14.12 1.57
C ARG A 157 -16.19 14.46 3.06
N TYR A 158 -15.36 13.74 3.82
CA TYR A 158 -15.11 14.02 5.24
C TYR A 158 -14.64 15.44 5.46
N LEU A 159 -13.60 15.85 4.74
CA LEU A 159 -13.03 17.20 4.88
C LEU A 159 -14.06 18.29 4.57
N PHE A 160 -14.78 18.17 3.46
CA PHE A 160 -15.76 19.20 3.06
C PHE A 160 -16.96 19.25 3.99
N ARG A 161 -17.48 18.10 4.43
CA ARG A 161 -18.57 18.03 5.43
C ARG A 161 -18.13 18.63 6.78
N SER A 162 -16.87 18.46 7.20
CA SER A 162 -16.36 19.01 8.45
C SER A 162 -16.42 20.54 8.54
N VAL A 163 -16.53 21.21 7.40
CA VAL A 163 -16.66 22.67 7.31
C VAL A 163 -18.05 23.12 6.88
N GLY A 164 -19.03 22.20 6.84
CA GLY A 164 -20.43 22.49 6.54
C GLY A 164 -20.77 22.55 5.04
N MET A 165 -19.89 22.05 4.18
CA MET A 165 -20.16 21.91 2.74
C MET A 165 -20.86 20.59 2.43
N ASP A 166 -21.67 20.58 1.39
CA ASP A 166 -22.22 19.38 0.78
C ASP A 166 -21.38 19.01 -0.46
N PRO A 167 -20.48 18.02 -0.38
CA PRO A 167 -19.60 17.69 -1.49
C PRO A 167 -20.33 17.24 -2.76
N ASP A 168 -21.56 16.74 -2.67
CA ASP A 168 -22.36 16.33 -3.83
C ASP A 168 -22.95 17.52 -4.61
N HIS A 169 -23.10 18.69 -3.94
CA HIS A 169 -23.61 19.92 -4.56
C HIS A 169 -22.53 20.98 -4.72
N ASP A 170 -21.54 21.00 -3.83
CA ASP A 170 -20.53 22.05 -3.78
C ASP A 170 -19.26 21.72 -4.58
N LEU A 171 -19.11 20.48 -5.05
CA LEU A 171 -18.01 20.03 -5.90
C LEU A 171 -18.52 19.23 -7.11
N GLU A 172 -17.71 19.18 -8.17
CA GLU A 172 -17.88 18.18 -9.24
C GLU A 172 -16.88 17.04 -9.00
N ILE A 173 -17.36 15.86 -8.59
CA ILE A 173 -16.52 14.72 -8.25
C ILE A 173 -16.31 13.84 -9.48
N VAL A 174 -15.05 13.67 -9.91
CA VAL A 174 -14.68 12.98 -11.15
C VAL A 174 -13.89 11.70 -10.86
N PRO A 175 -14.43 10.50 -11.14
CA PRO A 175 -13.67 9.25 -11.02
C PRO A 175 -12.60 9.16 -12.10
N LEU A 176 -11.34 8.92 -11.70
CA LEU A 176 -10.17 8.90 -12.58
C LEU A 176 -9.40 7.58 -12.56
N GLY A 177 -9.55 6.77 -11.50
CA GLY A 177 -8.80 5.54 -11.32
C GLY A 177 -7.37 5.75 -10.85
N GLY A 178 -6.41 5.08 -11.50
CA GLY A 178 -5.00 5.02 -11.07
C GLY A 178 -4.18 6.27 -11.33
N VAL A 179 -2.91 6.22 -10.91
CA VAL A 179 -1.94 7.35 -10.94
C VAL A 179 -1.85 8.00 -12.32
N SER A 180 -1.61 7.22 -13.37
CA SER A 180 -1.42 7.75 -14.74
C SER A 180 -2.64 8.53 -15.24
N ASN A 181 -3.84 8.04 -14.94
CA ASN A 181 -5.08 8.71 -15.35
C ASN A 181 -5.30 10.02 -14.59
N GLN A 182 -4.97 10.04 -13.28
CA GLN A 182 -5.07 11.26 -12.47
C GLN A 182 -4.11 12.33 -12.96
N VAL A 183 -2.85 11.97 -13.23
CA VAL A 183 -1.85 12.88 -13.81
C VAL A 183 -2.31 13.40 -15.17
N ALA A 184 -2.77 12.54 -16.06
CA ALA A 184 -3.27 12.93 -17.39
C ALA A 184 -4.49 13.87 -17.30
N ALA A 185 -5.41 13.64 -16.36
CA ALA A 185 -6.59 14.47 -16.16
C ALA A 185 -6.23 15.88 -15.65
N ILE A 186 -5.23 15.99 -14.77
CA ILE A 186 -4.72 17.27 -14.27
C ILE A 186 -4.00 18.02 -15.40
N ARG A 187 -3.06 17.35 -16.12
CA ARG A 187 -2.34 17.94 -17.26
C ARG A 187 -3.29 18.44 -18.35
N GLY A 188 -4.32 17.68 -18.66
CA GLY A 188 -5.34 18.02 -19.66
C GLY A 188 -6.40 19.02 -19.19
N GLY A 189 -6.34 19.50 -17.92
CA GLY A 189 -7.33 20.44 -17.36
C GLY A 189 -8.74 19.84 -17.25
N ARG A 190 -8.86 18.51 -17.25
CA ARG A 190 -10.15 17.82 -17.07
C ARG A 190 -10.66 17.95 -15.64
N VAL A 191 -9.76 18.06 -14.67
CA VAL A 191 -10.03 18.33 -13.25
C VAL A 191 -9.21 19.51 -12.77
N ASP A 192 -9.69 20.14 -11.71
CA ASP A 192 -9.06 21.29 -11.07
C ASP A 192 -8.16 20.87 -9.91
N GLY A 193 -8.32 19.65 -9.42
CA GLY A 193 -7.52 19.06 -8.37
C GLY A 193 -7.88 17.60 -8.14
N CYS A 194 -7.32 16.99 -7.11
CA CYS A 194 -7.63 15.62 -6.72
C CYS A 194 -7.48 15.39 -5.20
N SER A 195 -8.28 14.47 -4.66
CA SER A 195 -7.90 13.65 -3.53
C SER A 195 -7.02 12.54 -4.09
N CYS A 196 -5.70 12.75 -4.03
CA CYS A 196 -4.76 12.11 -4.93
C CYS A 196 -4.36 10.70 -4.47
N LEU A 197 -4.09 9.84 -5.43
CA LEU A 197 -3.38 8.59 -5.17
C LEU A 197 -1.86 8.86 -5.17
N PRO A 198 -1.13 8.52 -4.10
CA PRO A 198 0.33 8.71 -4.08
C PRO A 198 1.04 8.03 -5.27
N PRO A 199 1.95 8.70 -5.99
CA PRO A 199 2.51 10.03 -5.75
C PRO A 199 2.00 11.12 -6.73
N VAL A 200 0.73 11.13 -7.12
CA VAL A 200 0.16 12.08 -8.11
C VAL A 200 0.43 13.53 -7.73
N ASP A 201 0.25 13.87 -6.45
CA ASP A 201 0.53 15.19 -5.90
C ASP A 201 1.97 15.64 -6.18
N VAL A 202 2.96 14.80 -5.87
CA VAL A 202 4.37 15.12 -6.11
C VAL A 202 4.67 15.26 -7.59
N LEU A 203 4.14 14.35 -8.43
CA LEU A 203 4.33 14.42 -9.88
C LEU A 203 3.84 15.75 -10.43
N THR A 204 2.63 16.13 -10.11
CA THR A 204 2.00 17.34 -10.67
C THR A 204 2.50 18.64 -10.01
N ASN A 205 2.89 18.59 -8.73
CA ASN A 205 3.52 19.73 -8.04
C ASN A 205 4.89 20.06 -8.64
N ARG A 206 5.70 19.05 -8.95
CA ARG A 206 7.02 19.26 -9.57
C ARG A 206 6.93 19.81 -11.00
N GLU A 207 5.88 19.50 -11.70
CA GLU A 207 5.59 20.12 -13.00
C GLU A 207 5.04 21.56 -12.89
N GLY A 208 4.82 22.05 -11.68
CA GLY A 208 4.21 23.36 -11.44
C GLY A 208 2.71 23.40 -11.77
N LEU A 209 2.09 22.25 -11.99
CA LEU A 209 0.68 22.15 -12.35
C LEU A 209 -0.25 22.28 -11.15
N THR A 210 0.18 21.73 -10.00
CA THR A 210 -0.63 21.74 -8.76
C THR A 210 0.20 22.22 -7.57
N VAL A 211 -0.51 22.48 -6.46
CA VAL A 211 0.05 22.64 -5.13
C VAL A 211 -0.78 21.84 -4.14
N ASP A 212 -0.14 21.35 -3.08
CA ASP A 212 -0.85 20.72 -1.97
C ASP A 212 -1.73 21.75 -1.24
N VAL A 213 -2.95 21.32 -0.91
CA VAL A 213 -3.92 22.16 -0.17
C VAL A 213 -4.26 21.58 1.20
N ILE A 214 -3.64 20.46 1.57
CA ILE A 214 -3.73 19.83 2.90
C ILE A 214 -2.32 19.63 3.45
N ASP A 215 -2.07 20.11 4.66
CA ASP A 215 -0.90 19.74 5.46
C ASP A 215 -1.23 18.45 6.22
N ARG A 216 -0.67 17.34 5.79
CA ARG A 216 -0.97 15.99 6.29
C ARG A 216 -0.71 15.82 7.78
N LEU A 217 0.22 16.58 8.35
CA LEU A 217 0.59 16.49 9.75
C LEU A 217 -0.24 17.41 10.65
N LYS A 218 -0.65 18.57 10.12
CA LYS A 218 -1.33 19.61 10.90
C LYS A 218 -2.85 19.55 10.74
N ASP A 219 -3.34 19.30 9.52
CA ASP A 219 -4.76 19.44 9.21
C ASP A 219 -5.58 18.18 9.57
N ILE A 220 -4.93 17.01 9.63
CA ILE A 220 -5.56 15.71 9.87
C ILE A 220 -4.87 14.87 10.96
N PRO A 221 -4.53 15.43 12.13
CA PRO A 221 -3.78 14.73 13.17
C PRO A 221 -4.51 13.48 13.70
N GLN A 222 -5.85 13.43 13.62
CA GLN A 222 -6.66 12.29 14.02
C GLN A 222 -6.42 11.06 13.15
N LEU A 223 -5.95 11.24 11.89
CA LEU A 223 -5.63 10.16 10.96
C LEU A 223 -4.14 9.77 10.99
N ALA A 224 -3.34 10.45 11.82
CA ALA A 224 -1.93 10.12 11.95
C ALA A 224 -1.73 8.71 12.52
N GLY A 225 -0.89 7.92 11.85
CA GLY A 225 -0.57 6.55 12.25
C GLY A 225 -1.67 5.51 11.98
N VAL A 226 -2.74 5.87 11.27
CA VAL A 226 -3.74 4.90 10.80
C VAL A 226 -3.12 3.99 9.75
N SER A 227 -3.24 2.67 9.92
CA SER A 227 -2.86 1.68 8.90
C SER A 227 -3.67 1.92 7.63
N TYR A 228 -3.00 1.98 6.49
CA TYR A 228 -3.65 2.30 5.23
C TYR A 228 -3.42 1.23 4.17
N GLY A 229 -2.30 1.24 3.46
CA GLY A 229 -1.96 0.11 2.59
C GLY A 229 -1.87 -1.16 3.40
N THR A 230 -2.58 -2.20 2.99
CA THR A 230 -2.79 -3.41 3.79
C THR A 230 -2.70 -4.65 2.92
N LEU A 231 -2.00 -5.67 3.42
CA LEU A 231 -1.99 -7.03 2.86
C LEU A 231 -3.15 -7.82 3.45
N TYR A 232 -3.87 -8.55 2.59
CA TYR A 232 -5.00 -9.40 2.94
C TYR A 232 -4.82 -10.84 2.53
N GLY A 233 -5.43 -11.76 3.26
CA GLY A 233 -5.67 -13.15 2.92
C GLY A 233 -7.05 -13.59 3.41
N LEU A 234 -7.48 -14.78 3.01
CA LEU A 234 -8.67 -15.43 3.58
C LEU A 234 -8.25 -16.27 4.80
N ALA A 235 -9.00 -16.20 5.90
CA ALA A 235 -8.72 -16.98 7.11
C ALA A 235 -8.70 -18.48 6.81
N SER A 236 -9.62 -18.95 5.99
CA SER A 236 -9.70 -20.34 5.53
C SER A 236 -8.44 -20.76 4.76
N TYR A 237 -7.96 -19.91 3.82
CA TYR A 237 -6.74 -20.16 3.07
C TYR A 237 -5.50 -20.17 3.98
N ASN A 238 -5.36 -19.14 4.82
CA ASN A 238 -4.23 -19.00 5.74
C ASN A 238 -4.14 -20.17 6.72
N LYS A 239 -5.29 -20.69 7.18
CA LYS A 239 -5.36 -21.87 8.04
C LYS A 239 -4.97 -23.16 7.29
N ALA A 240 -5.36 -23.29 6.03
CA ALA A 240 -5.03 -24.45 5.20
C ALA A 240 -3.57 -24.43 4.72
N HIS A 241 -2.97 -23.22 4.53
CA HIS A 241 -1.62 -23.02 4.01
C HIS A 241 -0.81 -22.07 4.92
N PRO A 242 -0.59 -22.43 6.20
CA PRO A 242 0.07 -21.54 7.17
C PRO A 242 1.55 -21.27 6.83
N ASP A 243 2.21 -22.18 6.10
CA ASP A 243 3.55 -22.02 5.57
C ASP A 243 3.63 -20.86 4.55
N ILE A 244 2.68 -20.80 3.62
CA ILE A 244 2.58 -19.72 2.62
C ILE A 244 2.23 -18.39 3.29
N ALA A 245 1.28 -18.36 4.22
CA ALA A 245 0.91 -17.15 4.95
C ALA A 245 2.08 -16.61 5.78
N ASN A 246 2.84 -17.46 6.47
CA ASN A 246 4.07 -17.09 7.18
C ASN A 246 5.15 -16.56 6.21
N ALA A 247 5.36 -17.22 5.07
CA ALA A 247 6.32 -16.81 4.06
C ALA A 247 5.99 -15.39 3.49
N MET A 248 4.72 -15.14 3.16
CA MET A 248 4.24 -13.82 2.76
C MET A 248 4.50 -12.76 3.83
N ALA A 249 4.18 -13.08 5.09
CA ALA A 249 4.39 -12.17 6.22
C ALA A 249 5.88 -11.87 6.46
N ARG A 250 6.77 -12.90 6.38
CA ARG A 250 8.22 -12.67 6.52
C ARG A 250 8.78 -11.82 5.40
N ALA A 251 8.41 -12.06 4.15
CA ALA A 251 8.87 -11.26 3.01
C ALA A 251 8.49 -9.78 3.17
N VAL A 252 7.23 -9.50 3.56
CA VAL A 252 6.74 -8.13 3.80
C VAL A 252 7.42 -7.50 5.03
N THR A 253 7.61 -8.26 6.10
CA THR A 253 8.28 -7.78 7.31
C THR A 253 9.73 -7.40 7.02
N ARG A 254 10.48 -8.22 6.27
CA ARG A 254 11.84 -7.91 5.82
C ARG A 254 11.90 -6.60 5.03
N ALA A 255 10.96 -6.40 4.13
CA ALA A 255 10.87 -5.17 3.32
C ALA A 255 10.58 -3.94 4.19
N THR A 256 9.65 -4.04 5.15
CA THR A 256 9.35 -2.97 6.11
C THR A 256 10.56 -2.65 6.98
N MET A 257 11.26 -3.67 7.48
CA MET A 257 12.50 -3.49 8.26
C MET A 257 13.63 -2.86 7.43
N LEU A 258 13.71 -3.17 6.12
CA LEU A 258 14.69 -2.55 5.24
C LEU A 258 14.43 -1.04 5.10
N ILE A 259 13.17 -0.62 4.97
CA ILE A 259 12.82 0.82 4.91
C ILE A 259 13.28 1.54 6.17
N ALA A 260 13.06 0.96 7.34
CA ALA A 260 13.45 1.56 8.63
C ALA A 260 14.98 1.58 8.83
N ARG A 261 15.68 0.49 8.44
CA ARG A 261 17.12 0.33 8.67
C ARG A 261 17.98 1.04 7.63
N ASP A 262 17.62 0.96 6.36
CA ASP A 262 18.34 1.55 5.23
C ASP A 262 17.34 2.10 4.19
N PRO A 263 16.81 3.32 4.44
CA PRO A 263 15.88 3.96 3.50
C PRO A 263 16.48 4.17 2.09
N ALA A 264 17.81 4.27 1.98
CA ALA A 264 18.47 4.45 0.69
C ALA A 264 18.46 3.14 -0.13
N ALA A 265 18.71 2.00 0.50
CA ALA A 265 18.56 0.70 -0.16
C ALA A 265 17.10 0.43 -0.54
N ALA A 266 16.15 0.69 0.38
CA ALA A 266 14.72 0.56 0.12
C ALA A 266 14.27 1.43 -1.09
N LYS A 267 14.76 2.68 -1.17
CA LYS A 267 14.54 3.56 -2.31
C LYS A 267 15.05 2.94 -3.62
N ARG A 268 16.29 2.44 -3.64
CA ARG A 268 16.84 1.78 -4.84
C ARG A 268 16.00 0.57 -5.26
N ALA A 269 15.57 -0.26 -4.30
CA ALA A 269 14.75 -1.43 -4.55
C ALA A 269 13.36 -1.10 -5.13
N THR A 270 12.80 0.05 -4.81
CA THR A 270 11.50 0.49 -5.33
C THR A 270 11.59 1.04 -6.76
N ARG A 271 12.76 1.57 -7.17
CA ARG A 271 12.97 2.27 -8.44
C ARG A 271 12.53 1.50 -9.69
N PRO A 272 12.72 0.16 -9.81
CA PRO A 272 12.31 -0.60 -10.99
C PRO A 272 10.82 -0.53 -11.34
N PHE A 273 9.96 -0.27 -10.37
CA PHE A 273 8.51 -0.14 -10.57
C PHE A 273 8.07 1.26 -11.04
N LEU A 274 8.97 2.23 -11.00
CA LEU A 274 8.68 3.65 -11.21
C LEU A 274 9.60 4.26 -12.28
N LYS A 275 9.94 3.47 -13.30
CA LYS A 275 10.92 3.83 -14.37
C LYS A 275 10.53 5.07 -15.15
N GLU A 276 9.22 5.31 -15.30
CA GLU A 276 8.69 6.47 -16.07
C GLU A 276 8.89 7.80 -15.34
N MET A 277 9.26 7.77 -14.06
CA MET A 277 9.52 8.97 -13.27
C MET A 277 10.99 9.37 -13.40
N ASP A 278 11.28 10.66 -13.67
CA ASP A 278 12.66 11.15 -13.61
C ASP A 278 13.23 11.05 -12.18
N ASP A 279 14.57 11.03 -12.06
CA ASP A 279 15.22 10.80 -10.77
C ASP A 279 14.91 11.88 -9.74
N ALA A 280 14.85 13.15 -10.15
CA ALA A 280 14.58 14.25 -9.23
C ALA A 280 13.13 14.22 -8.70
N THR A 281 12.17 13.80 -9.52
CA THR A 281 10.78 13.60 -9.13
C THR A 281 10.64 12.38 -8.25
N TYR A 282 11.34 11.27 -8.57
CA TYR A 282 11.36 10.08 -7.73
C TYR A 282 11.95 10.37 -6.34
N ASP A 283 13.04 11.15 -6.29
CA ASP A 283 13.66 11.57 -5.04
C ASP A 283 12.69 12.39 -4.17
N ALA A 284 11.99 13.35 -4.78
CA ALA A 284 10.99 14.15 -4.09
C ALA A 284 9.82 13.30 -3.58
N ALA A 285 9.32 12.38 -4.40
CA ALA A 285 8.25 11.47 -4.01
C ALA A 285 8.68 10.55 -2.85
N TRP A 286 9.89 9.99 -2.91
CA TRP A 286 10.43 9.19 -1.82
C TRP A 286 10.50 9.97 -0.51
N GLN A 287 11.07 11.18 -0.52
CA GLN A 287 11.17 12.02 0.68
C GLN A 287 9.79 12.40 1.23
N THR A 288 8.84 12.74 0.36
CA THR A 288 7.48 13.11 0.74
C THR A 288 6.76 11.95 1.44
N TYR A 289 6.93 10.73 0.92
CA TYR A 289 6.18 9.56 1.41
C TYR A 289 6.96 8.68 2.41
N LEU A 290 8.24 8.94 2.64
CA LEU A 290 9.04 8.18 3.61
C LEU A 290 8.39 8.12 5.01
N PRO A 291 7.80 9.20 5.56
CA PRO A 291 7.10 9.14 6.85
C PRO A 291 5.81 8.31 6.84
N ALA A 292 5.29 7.96 5.66
CA ALA A 292 4.12 7.10 5.51
C ALA A 292 4.44 5.60 5.61
N PHE A 293 5.72 5.23 5.56
CA PHE A 293 6.07 3.83 5.70
C PHE A 293 6.16 3.48 7.18
N PRO A 294 5.48 2.40 7.61
CA PRO A 294 5.48 2.00 9.01
C PRO A 294 6.86 1.45 9.38
N THR A 295 7.24 1.62 10.65
CA THR A 295 8.43 0.96 11.23
C THR A 295 8.14 -0.49 11.64
N SER A 296 6.88 -0.87 11.68
CA SER A 296 6.37 -2.22 11.97
C SER A 296 5.20 -2.54 11.05
N PRO A 297 5.12 -3.76 10.48
CA PRO A 297 3.99 -4.17 9.67
C PRO A 297 2.75 -4.56 10.48
N ASP A 298 2.81 -4.48 11.83
CA ASP A 298 1.69 -4.82 12.72
C ASP A 298 0.52 -3.85 12.53
N ILE A 299 -0.69 -4.39 12.43
CA ILE A 299 -1.93 -3.62 12.50
C ILE A 299 -2.36 -3.60 13.96
N THR A 300 -2.16 -2.48 14.64
CA THR A 300 -2.52 -2.38 16.07
C THR A 300 -4.02 -2.13 16.26
N GLU A 301 -4.58 -2.54 17.40
CA GLU A 301 -5.98 -2.24 17.75
C GLU A 301 -6.24 -0.74 17.78
N ALA A 302 -5.28 0.06 18.24
CA ALA A 302 -5.39 1.52 18.26
C ALA A 302 -5.48 2.11 16.85
N SER A 303 -4.70 1.61 15.89
CA SER A 303 -4.77 2.02 14.48
C SER A 303 -6.10 1.62 13.85
N PHE A 304 -6.56 0.41 14.12
CA PHE A 304 -7.84 -0.10 13.62
C PHE A 304 -9.04 0.68 14.20
N ALA A 305 -9.00 1.03 15.49
CA ALA A 305 -10.04 1.85 16.13
C ALA A 305 -10.15 3.24 15.47
N LYS A 306 -9.02 3.89 15.17
CA LYS A 306 -9.00 5.18 14.44
C LYS A 306 -9.62 5.07 13.04
N GLU A 307 -9.35 3.97 12.32
CA GLU A 307 -10.00 3.71 11.03
C GLU A 307 -11.52 3.64 11.18
N LEU A 308 -12.02 2.88 12.17
CA LEU A 308 -13.47 2.78 12.42
C LEU A 308 -14.09 4.13 12.81
N GLU A 309 -13.38 4.98 13.55
CA GLU A 309 -13.86 6.33 13.88
C GLU A 309 -13.95 7.21 12.63
N PHE A 310 -12.94 7.17 11.77
CA PHE A 310 -12.98 7.87 10.49
C PHE A 310 -14.17 7.39 9.65
N GLU A 311 -14.36 6.09 9.52
CA GLU A 311 -15.47 5.52 8.76
C GLU A 311 -16.84 5.93 9.27
N LYS A 312 -17.05 5.94 10.60
CA LYS A 312 -18.30 6.42 11.22
C LYS A 312 -18.60 7.87 10.86
N SER A 313 -17.57 8.69 10.64
CA SER A 313 -17.73 10.10 10.29
C SER A 313 -18.09 10.34 8.82
N VAL A 314 -17.84 9.36 7.94
CA VAL A 314 -18.03 9.51 6.49
C VAL A 314 -19.15 8.63 5.92
N LEU A 315 -19.45 7.52 6.58
CA LEU A 315 -20.47 6.58 6.11
C LEU A 315 -21.84 6.87 6.73
N PRO A 316 -22.93 6.57 6.00
CA PRO A 316 -24.26 6.53 6.59
C PRO A 316 -24.32 5.55 7.76
N ALA A 317 -25.14 5.84 8.78
CA ALA A 317 -25.27 4.99 9.99
C ALA A 317 -25.57 3.52 9.66
N LYS A 318 -26.40 3.26 8.63
CA LYS A 318 -26.72 1.90 8.16
C LYS A 318 -25.51 1.12 7.63
N ASP A 319 -24.47 1.82 7.14
CA ASP A 319 -23.29 1.26 6.53
C ASP A 319 -22.08 1.27 7.49
N SER A 320 -22.28 1.77 8.75
CA SER A 320 -21.25 1.89 9.78
C SER A 320 -21.35 0.85 10.88
N ALA A 321 -21.96 -0.33 10.59
CA ALA A 321 -22.01 -1.45 11.54
C ALA A 321 -20.61 -1.77 12.09
N SER A 322 -20.55 -2.06 13.39
CA SER A 322 -19.27 -2.34 14.07
C SER A 322 -18.65 -3.61 13.52
N VAL A 323 -17.35 -3.53 13.18
CA VAL A 323 -16.51 -4.68 12.85
C VAL A 323 -15.50 -4.81 13.97
N SER A 324 -15.33 -6.01 14.54
CA SER A 324 -14.34 -6.19 15.59
C SER A 324 -12.93 -6.33 15.01
N TYR A 325 -11.93 -5.91 15.79
CA TYR A 325 -10.53 -6.14 15.42
C TYR A 325 -10.22 -7.63 15.21
N ALA A 326 -10.71 -8.48 16.13
CA ALA A 326 -10.46 -9.92 16.09
C ALA A 326 -11.06 -10.60 14.84
N ASP A 327 -12.17 -10.08 14.33
CA ASP A 327 -12.80 -10.62 13.13
C ASP A 327 -12.09 -10.14 11.84
N ALA A 328 -11.59 -8.89 11.82
CA ALA A 328 -11.05 -8.27 10.61
C ALA A 328 -9.53 -8.43 10.46
N VAL A 329 -8.79 -8.62 11.56
CA VAL A 329 -7.32 -8.59 11.58
C VAL A 329 -6.75 -9.90 12.10
N ASP A 330 -5.78 -10.45 11.38
CA ASP A 330 -4.91 -11.53 11.86
C ASP A 330 -3.45 -11.10 11.71
N ALA A 331 -2.98 -10.32 12.67
CA ALA A 331 -1.59 -9.87 12.74
C ALA A 331 -0.62 -10.92 13.33
N SER A 332 -1.09 -12.14 13.63
CA SER A 332 -0.26 -13.19 14.23
C SER A 332 0.93 -13.56 13.34
N PHE A 333 0.74 -13.61 12.02
CA PHE A 333 1.79 -13.93 11.04
C PHE A 333 2.92 -12.90 11.05
N VAL A 334 2.60 -11.59 11.01
CA VAL A 334 3.65 -10.55 11.02
C VAL A 334 4.30 -10.41 12.39
N ARG A 335 3.57 -10.60 13.49
CA ARG A 335 4.13 -10.60 14.85
C ARG A 335 5.13 -11.74 15.03
N LYS A 336 4.80 -12.93 14.52
CA LYS A 336 5.71 -14.07 14.48
C LYS A 336 6.93 -13.76 13.61
N ALA A 337 6.74 -13.22 12.39
CA ALA A 337 7.82 -12.84 11.50
C ALA A 337 8.77 -11.81 12.15
N MET A 338 8.24 -10.80 12.85
CA MET A 338 9.06 -9.83 13.57
C MET A 338 9.90 -10.48 14.68
N GLN A 339 9.35 -11.46 15.41
CA GLN A 339 10.10 -12.19 16.42
C GLN A 339 11.22 -13.03 15.82
N GLU A 340 10.95 -13.74 14.72
CA GLU A 340 11.94 -14.57 14.01
C GLU A 340 13.07 -13.74 13.38
N LEU A 341 12.78 -12.51 12.93
CA LEU A 341 13.74 -11.61 12.25
C LEU A 341 14.46 -10.64 13.21
N ALA A 342 14.10 -10.61 14.48
CA ALA A 342 14.77 -9.76 15.48
C ALA A 342 16.13 -10.32 15.94
N HIS A 343 16.47 -11.54 15.55
CA HIS A 343 17.71 -12.27 15.87
C HIS A 343 18.58 -12.43 14.62
#